data_4c89aa9b36311779c526623bc725d935
#
_entry.id   4c89aa9b36311779c526623bc725d935
#
_cell.length_a   1.000
_cell.length_b   1.000
_cell.length_c   1.000
_cell.angle_alpha   90.00
_cell.angle_beta   90.00
_cell.angle_gamma   90.00
#
_symmetry.space_group_name_H-M   'P 1'
#
loop_
_entity.id
_entity.type
_entity.pdbx_description
1 polymer ?
#
loop_
_entity_poly.entity_id
_entity_poly.type
_entity_poly.pdbx_seq_one_letter_code
_entity_poly.pdbx_strand_id
1 'polypeptide(L)'
;FPIIKTDYLSKNELTSSRLKELADVAEGCALIMGFVSPDLHVPEIAQRIKQEIPSTTKLILITTAGELCLSQGSHTLYCDSSEGRAKILLQAFSNRMIEATQIISIPLPDNDLRSGSVHMTVNDRVEAIQREIEKHTAPFRLSVGHTFAMVHVDGVSGCETFVQQALFQCGKFPIPFLGGSAGGKMDFAHTYIYDNSQCLENHAVITLVRLKKAYRYGIMKSQAAER
;
A
#
# COMPACT_ATOMS: atom_id res chain seq x y z
N PHE A 1 -10.74 -4.88 22.82
CA PHE A 1 -9.87 -4.15 21.88
C PHE A 1 -10.37 -4.39 20.46
N PRO A 2 -10.43 -3.33 19.59
CA PRO A 2 -10.84 -3.47 18.20
C PRO A 2 -9.83 -4.29 17.39
N ILE A 3 -10.31 -4.88 16.30
CA ILE A 3 -9.47 -5.67 15.36
C ILE A 3 -8.79 -4.74 14.35
N ILE A 4 -9.46 -3.64 14.02
CA ILE A 4 -8.97 -2.60 13.11
C ILE A 4 -9.21 -1.25 13.75
N LYS A 5 -8.22 -0.37 13.67
CA LYS A 5 -8.35 1.06 14.04
C LYS A 5 -7.94 1.91 12.85
N THR A 6 -8.61 3.03 12.69
CA THR A 6 -8.30 4.03 11.66
C THR A 6 -8.12 5.39 12.31
N ASP A 7 -7.11 6.13 11.90
CA ASP A 7 -6.87 7.50 12.32
C ASP A 7 -6.55 8.39 11.11
N TYR A 8 -7.15 9.59 11.08
CA TYR A 8 -6.94 10.58 10.03
C TYR A 8 -6.43 11.88 10.67
N LEU A 9 -5.19 12.23 10.39
CA LEU A 9 -4.45 13.23 11.16
C LEU A 9 -3.52 14.08 10.27
N SER A 10 -3.20 15.26 10.77
CA SER A 10 -2.14 16.11 10.22
C SER A 10 -0.77 15.67 10.76
N LYS A 11 0.32 16.17 10.14
CA LYS A 11 1.69 15.92 10.61
C LYS A 11 1.88 16.30 12.09
N ASN A 12 1.28 17.41 12.54
CA ASN A 12 1.41 17.88 13.91
C ASN A 12 0.66 16.99 14.92
N GLU A 13 -0.40 16.31 14.46
CA GLU A 13 -1.17 15.37 15.28
C GLU A 13 -0.54 13.98 15.35
N LEU A 14 0.52 13.71 14.59
CA LEU A 14 1.25 12.45 14.59
C LEU A 14 2.12 12.36 15.86
N THR A 15 1.47 12.26 17.03
CA THR A 15 2.10 12.19 18.34
C THR A 15 2.33 10.76 18.79
N SER A 16 3.28 10.57 19.71
CA SER A 16 3.55 9.26 20.34
C SER A 16 2.28 8.65 20.96
N SER A 17 1.47 9.46 21.63
CA SER A 17 0.21 9.01 22.26
C SER A 17 -0.77 8.48 21.23
N ARG A 18 -1.01 9.22 20.12
CA ARG A 18 -1.94 8.80 19.07
C ARG A 18 -1.45 7.55 18.32
N LEU A 19 -0.16 7.44 18.07
CA LEU A 19 0.41 6.26 17.42
C LEU A 19 0.32 5.01 18.30
N LYS A 20 0.56 5.14 19.60
CA LYS A 20 0.36 4.04 20.56
C LYS A 20 -1.11 3.65 20.66
N GLU A 21 -2.01 4.63 20.71
CA GLU A 21 -3.45 4.37 20.70
C GLU A 21 -3.92 3.68 19.41
N LEU A 22 -3.41 4.10 18.25
CA LEU A 22 -3.70 3.45 16.97
C LEU A 22 -3.22 2.00 16.97
N ALA A 23 -2.01 1.73 17.44
CA ALA A 23 -1.43 0.39 17.48
C ALA A 23 -2.02 -0.51 18.58
N ASP A 24 -2.81 0.05 19.50
CA ASP A 24 -3.49 -0.68 20.59
C ASP A 24 -4.74 -1.39 20.06
N VAL A 25 -4.52 -2.44 19.29
CA VAL A 25 -5.54 -3.34 18.72
C VAL A 25 -5.44 -4.74 19.36
N ALA A 26 -6.45 -5.56 19.15
CA ALA A 26 -6.55 -6.89 19.76
C ALA A 26 -5.33 -7.78 19.45
N GLU A 27 -4.71 -8.37 20.47
CA GLU A 27 -3.51 -9.22 20.36
C GLU A 27 -2.28 -8.52 19.75
N GLY A 28 -2.25 -7.18 19.74
CA GLY A 28 -1.19 -6.36 19.18
C GLY A 28 -1.35 -6.10 17.67
N CYS A 29 -0.56 -5.17 17.16
CA CYS A 29 -0.65 -4.69 15.78
C CYS A 29 0.26 -5.51 14.85
N ALA A 30 -0.32 -6.10 13.81
CA ALA A 30 0.40 -6.86 12.79
C ALA A 30 0.91 -5.96 11.65
N LEU A 31 0.04 -5.07 11.19
CA LEU A 31 0.28 -4.23 10.01
C LEU A 31 -0.35 -2.86 10.22
N ILE A 32 0.37 -1.82 9.87
CA ILE A 32 -0.18 -0.49 9.64
C ILE A 32 -0.03 -0.16 8.15
N MET A 33 -1.14 0.20 7.52
CA MET A 33 -1.17 0.77 6.18
C MET A 33 -1.51 2.24 6.29
N GLY A 34 -0.77 3.08 5.58
CA GLY A 34 -0.99 4.51 5.57
C GLY A 34 -1.03 5.11 4.18
N PHE A 35 -1.91 6.10 4.01
CA PHE A 35 -1.98 6.94 2.84
C PHE A 35 -1.55 8.35 3.26
N VAL A 36 -0.57 8.88 2.55
CA VAL A 36 0.15 10.10 2.94
C VAL A 36 0.03 11.12 1.83
N SER A 37 -0.35 12.36 2.18
CA SER A 37 -0.32 13.46 1.23
C SER A 37 1.08 13.60 0.61
N PRO A 38 1.19 13.81 -0.72
CA PRO A 38 2.47 13.98 -1.40
C PRO A 38 3.21 15.28 -1.00
N ASP A 39 2.56 16.16 -0.25
CA ASP A 39 3.17 17.36 0.33
C ASP A 39 4.00 17.07 1.59
N LEU A 40 3.88 15.88 2.15
CA LEU A 40 4.62 15.45 3.34
C LEU A 40 5.86 14.67 2.94
N HIS A 41 6.90 14.76 3.79
CA HIS A 41 8.13 14.01 3.62
C HIS A 41 7.96 12.57 4.16
N VAL A 42 7.65 11.64 3.27
CA VAL A 42 7.32 10.25 3.63
C VAL A 42 8.38 9.56 4.49
N PRO A 43 9.70 9.68 4.21
CA PRO A 43 10.72 9.07 5.07
C PRO A 43 10.66 9.54 6.52
N GLU A 44 10.42 10.83 6.75
CA GLU A 44 10.26 11.39 8.11
C GLU A 44 9.02 10.84 8.82
N ILE A 45 7.89 10.75 8.09
CA ILE A 45 6.65 10.17 8.61
C ILE A 45 6.87 8.70 8.98
N ALA A 46 7.51 7.93 8.10
CA ALA A 46 7.80 6.52 8.33
C ALA A 46 8.70 6.32 9.57
N GLN A 47 9.77 7.10 9.67
CA GLN A 47 10.68 7.05 10.82
C GLN A 47 9.95 7.33 12.12
N ARG A 48 9.13 8.37 12.15
CA ARG A 48 8.36 8.75 13.34
C ARG A 48 7.38 7.67 13.77
N ILE A 49 6.66 7.06 12.81
CA ILE A 49 5.76 5.94 13.11
C ILE A 49 6.55 4.75 13.63
N LYS A 50 7.64 4.37 12.97
CA LYS A 50 8.45 3.19 13.35
C LYS A 50 9.09 3.32 14.74
N GLN A 51 9.35 4.51 15.23
CA GLN A 51 9.87 4.75 16.58
C GLN A 51 8.84 4.46 17.68
N GLU A 52 7.55 4.56 17.37
CA GLU A 52 6.46 4.49 18.36
C GLU A 52 5.69 3.18 18.33
N ILE A 53 5.80 2.41 17.24
CA ILE A 53 5.11 1.12 17.09
C ILE A 53 6.05 -0.05 17.43
N PRO A 54 5.51 -1.23 17.82
CA PRO A 54 6.32 -2.42 18.03
C PRO A 54 7.15 -2.78 16.80
N SER A 55 8.39 -3.22 17.00
CA SER A 55 9.30 -3.61 15.90
C SER A 55 8.77 -4.76 15.03
N THR A 56 7.86 -5.56 15.58
CA THR A 56 7.18 -6.65 14.87
C THR A 56 6.07 -6.17 13.94
N THR A 57 5.56 -4.94 14.13
CA THR A 57 4.52 -4.36 13.29
C THR A 57 5.11 -3.95 11.94
N LYS A 58 4.51 -4.44 10.86
CA LYS A 58 4.85 -4.00 9.50
C LYS A 58 4.23 -2.65 9.20
N LEU A 59 4.92 -1.82 8.42
CA LEU A 59 4.45 -0.50 8.01
C LEU A 59 4.55 -0.34 6.50
N ILE A 60 3.43 -0.03 5.86
CA ILE A 60 3.35 0.37 4.44
C ILE A 60 2.78 1.78 4.38
N LEU A 61 3.47 2.69 3.71
CA LEU A 61 2.94 4.02 3.42
C LEU A 61 2.94 4.26 1.91
N ILE A 62 1.87 4.87 1.43
CA ILE A 62 1.67 5.15 0.01
C ILE A 62 1.29 6.62 -0.14
N THR A 63 1.95 7.34 -1.04
CA THR A 63 1.50 8.70 -1.38
C THR A 63 0.22 8.67 -2.18
N THR A 64 -0.71 9.57 -1.88
CA THR A 64 -1.99 9.71 -2.58
C THR A 64 -2.35 11.17 -2.76
N ALA A 65 -3.04 11.49 -3.86
CA ALA A 65 -3.54 12.85 -4.12
C ALA A 65 -4.83 13.18 -3.35
N GLY A 66 -5.43 12.19 -2.69
CA GLY A 66 -6.62 12.34 -1.85
C GLY A 66 -7.12 10.98 -1.36
N GLU A 67 -7.82 10.98 -0.22
CA GLU A 67 -8.29 9.78 0.45
C GLU A 67 -9.82 9.77 0.55
N LEU A 68 -10.38 8.57 0.69
CA LEU A 68 -11.76 8.36 1.08
C LEU A 68 -11.81 7.99 2.56
N CYS A 69 -12.25 8.92 3.39
CA CYS A 69 -12.33 8.74 4.83
C CYS A 69 -13.55 9.43 5.41
N LEU A 70 -14.25 8.77 6.34
CA LEU A 70 -15.27 9.41 7.14
C LEU A 70 -14.61 10.16 8.30
N SER A 71 -14.36 11.45 8.13
CA SER A 71 -13.84 12.31 9.19
C SER A 71 -14.99 13.00 9.95
N GLN A 72 -14.79 13.23 11.26
CA GLN A 72 -15.77 13.95 12.07
C GLN A 72 -16.00 15.37 11.51
N GLY A 73 -17.26 15.72 11.29
CA GLY A 73 -17.66 17.03 10.78
C GLY A 73 -17.59 17.18 9.25
N SER A 74 -17.21 16.14 8.50
CA SER A 74 -17.26 16.15 7.05
C SER A 74 -18.63 15.70 6.53
N HIS A 75 -19.14 16.40 5.50
CA HIS A 75 -20.33 16.00 4.75
C HIS A 75 -19.98 15.15 3.51
N THR A 76 -18.70 14.94 3.22
CA THR A 76 -18.21 14.14 2.10
C THR A 76 -17.23 13.10 2.59
N LEU A 77 -17.16 11.98 1.91
CA LEU A 77 -16.14 10.94 2.16
C LEU A 77 -14.78 11.28 1.56
N TYR A 78 -14.76 12.16 0.56
CA TYR A 78 -13.53 12.55 -0.11
C TYR A 78 -12.79 13.62 0.69
N CYS A 79 -11.54 13.31 1.01
CA CYS A 79 -10.61 14.19 1.71
C CYS A 79 -9.53 14.63 0.72
N ASP A 80 -9.63 15.87 0.25
CA ASP A 80 -8.65 16.45 -0.65
C ASP A 80 -7.41 16.89 0.13
N SER A 81 -6.23 16.53 -0.36
CA SER A 81 -4.95 16.92 0.22
C SER A 81 -4.44 18.27 -0.30
N SER A 82 -5.15 18.90 -1.24
CA SER A 82 -4.78 20.22 -1.77
C SER A 82 -4.92 21.34 -0.73
N GLU A 83 -4.21 22.45 -0.91
CA GLU A 83 -4.31 23.69 -0.13
C GLU A 83 -3.90 23.60 1.35
N GLY A 84 -2.72 23.07 1.65
CA GLY A 84 -2.15 23.10 3.01
C GLY A 84 -2.86 22.17 4.00
N ARG A 85 -3.73 21.30 3.54
CA ARG A 85 -4.42 20.27 4.32
C ARG A 85 -3.73 18.91 4.27
N ALA A 86 -2.41 18.91 4.13
CA ALA A 86 -1.63 17.69 4.07
C ALA A 86 -1.97 16.76 5.24
N LYS A 87 -2.54 15.60 4.95
CA LYS A 87 -3.07 14.63 5.91
C LYS A 87 -2.40 13.27 5.74
N ILE A 88 -2.59 12.48 6.77
CA ILE A 88 -2.13 11.10 6.86
C ILE A 88 -3.32 10.27 7.32
N LEU A 89 -3.70 9.28 6.52
CA LEU A 89 -4.69 8.27 6.90
C LEU A 89 -3.95 7.00 7.28
N LEU A 90 -4.07 6.56 8.53
CA LEU A 90 -3.45 5.33 9.02
C LEU A 90 -4.52 4.32 9.40
N GLN A 91 -4.28 3.06 9.05
CA GLN A 91 -5.12 1.94 9.42
C GLN A 91 -4.28 0.83 10.03
N ALA A 92 -4.58 0.48 11.27
CA ALA A 92 -3.90 -0.57 12.01
C ALA A 92 -4.73 -1.86 12.01
N PHE A 93 -4.09 -2.97 11.71
CA PHE A 93 -4.68 -4.31 11.66
C PHE A 93 -4.06 -5.21 12.71
N SER A 94 -4.91 -5.93 13.44
CA SER A 94 -4.49 -6.71 14.60
C SER A 94 -3.91 -8.09 14.25
N ASN A 95 -3.05 -8.60 15.14
CA ASN A 95 -2.59 -9.99 15.13
C ASN A 95 -3.72 -11.00 15.40
N ARG A 96 -4.85 -10.54 15.95
CA ARG A 96 -6.04 -11.39 16.08
C ARG A 96 -6.60 -11.82 14.73
N MET A 97 -6.48 -10.95 13.72
CA MET A 97 -6.99 -11.18 12.37
C MET A 97 -5.90 -11.66 11.41
N ILE A 98 -4.73 -11.04 11.44
CA ILE A 98 -3.62 -11.36 10.54
C ILE A 98 -2.71 -12.43 11.17
N GLU A 99 -2.52 -13.53 10.46
CA GLU A 99 -1.58 -14.60 10.83
C GLU A 99 -0.16 -14.28 10.40
N ALA A 100 0.00 -13.79 9.16
CA ALA A 100 1.30 -13.48 8.58
C ALA A 100 1.21 -12.43 7.46
N THR A 101 2.29 -11.70 7.28
CA THR A 101 2.42 -10.68 6.22
C THR A 101 3.81 -10.79 5.61
N GLN A 102 3.88 -10.79 4.28
CA GLN A 102 5.12 -10.72 3.50
C GLN A 102 5.07 -9.51 2.57
N ILE A 103 6.12 -8.70 2.61
CA ILE A 103 6.27 -7.53 1.74
C ILE A 103 7.34 -7.84 0.70
N ILE A 104 7.00 -7.65 -0.57
CA ILE A 104 7.86 -7.90 -1.72
C ILE A 104 7.94 -6.61 -2.52
N SER A 105 9.15 -6.07 -2.70
CA SER A 105 9.40 -4.87 -3.47
C SER A 105 10.05 -5.25 -4.81
N ILE A 106 9.40 -4.86 -5.90
CA ILE A 106 9.80 -5.19 -7.27
C ILE A 106 10.27 -3.91 -7.98
N PRO A 107 11.53 -3.81 -8.41
CA PRO A 107 11.98 -2.70 -9.23
C PRO A 107 11.29 -2.75 -10.61
N LEU A 108 10.91 -1.59 -11.11
CA LEU A 108 10.21 -1.46 -12.38
C LEU A 108 11.17 -1.00 -13.48
N PRO A 109 11.10 -1.59 -14.69
CA PRO A 109 11.89 -1.17 -15.84
C PRO A 109 11.20 0.00 -16.56
N ASP A 110 11.20 1.20 -15.94
CA ASP A 110 10.43 2.37 -16.39
C ASP A 110 11.28 3.53 -16.95
N ASN A 111 12.61 3.39 -16.97
CA ASN A 111 13.52 4.48 -17.39
C ASN A 111 13.23 5.02 -18.79
N ASP A 112 12.90 4.17 -19.73
CA ASP A 112 12.57 4.55 -21.10
C ASP A 112 11.18 5.19 -21.20
N LEU A 113 10.22 4.76 -20.39
CA LEU A 113 8.91 5.38 -20.28
C LEU A 113 9.02 6.79 -19.71
N ARG A 114 9.78 6.97 -18.64
CA ARG A 114 9.98 8.27 -17.99
C ARG A 114 10.76 9.26 -18.87
N SER A 115 11.71 8.78 -19.66
CA SER A 115 12.46 9.62 -20.60
C SER A 115 11.70 9.95 -21.88
N GLY A 116 10.56 9.32 -22.14
CA GLY A 116 9.79 9.43 -23.38
C GLY A 116 10.44 8.73 -24.59
N SER A 117 11.53 7.98 -24.36
CA SER A 117 12.26 7.25 -25.39
C SER A 117 12.04 5.75 -25.23
N VAL A 118 10.84 5.29 -25.57
CA VAL A 118 10.45 3.89 -25.36
C VAL A 118 11.28 2.96 -26.26
N HIS A 119 12.07 2.08 -25.63
CA HIS A 119 12.92 1.10 -26.32
C HIS A 119 12.50 -0.33 -26.02
N MET A 120 11.95 -0.58 -24.85
CA MET A 120 11.55 -1.93 -24.43
C MET A 120 10.17 -2.26 -24.99
N THR A 121 10.03 -3.45 -25.57
CA THR A 121 8.70 -3.93 -25.99
C THR A 121 7.82 -4.25 -24.76
N VAL A 122 6.51 -4.34 -24.98
CA VAL A 122 5.56 -4.73 -23.92
C VAL A 122 5.93 -6.09 -23.33
N ASN A 123 6.24 -7.08 -24.18
CA ASN A 123 6.60 -8.43 -23.73
C ASN A 123 7.89 -8.43 -22.91
N ASP A 124 8.94 -7.76 -23.40
CA ASP A 124 10.22 -7.70 -22.67
C ASP A 124 10.06 -7.05 -21.30
N ARG A 125 9.20 -6.02 -21.19
CA ARG A 125 8.91 -5.33 -19.96
C ARG A 125 8.16 -6.24 -18.97
N VAL A 126 7.12 -6.94 -19.44
CA VAL A 126 6.37 -7.91 -18.64
C VAL A 126 7.28 -9.03 -18.16
N GLU A 127 8.11 -9.60 -19.04
CA GLU A 127 9.07 -10.64 -18.68
C GLU A 127 10.13 -10.16 -17.68
N ALA A 128 10.59 -8.91 -17.79
CA ALA A 128 11.52 -8.33 -16.83
C ALA A 128 10.89 -8.24 -15.43
N ILE A 129 9.66 -7.76 -15.34
CA ILE A 129 8.91 -7.69 -14.07
C ILE A 129 8.64 -9.11 -13.54
N GLN A 130 8.26 -10.04 -14.40
CA GLN A 130 8.00 -11.43 -14.02
C GLN A 130 9.25 -12.07 -13.40
N ARG A 131 10.42 -11.88 -14.00
CA ARG A 131 11.70 -12.38 -13.45
C ARG A 131 11.98 -11.83 -12.06
N GLU A 132 11.65 -10.58 -11.78
CA GLU A 132 11.78 -10.02 -10.44
C GLU A 132 10.79 -10.67 -9.45
N ILE A 133 9.55 -10.87 -9.85
CA ILE A 133 8.53 -11.54 -9.03
C ILE A 133 8.97 -12.98 -8.70
N GLU A 134 9.53 -13.69 -9.67
CA GLU A 134 9.94 -15.10 -9.53
C GLU A 134 11.07 -15.33 -8.52
N LYS A 135 11.85 -14.31 -8.20
CA LYS A 135 12.88 -14.37 -7.15
C LYS A 135 12.30 -14.53 -5.74
N HIS A 136 11.01 -14.24 -5.57
CA HIS A 136 10.35 -14.25 -4.27
C HIS A 136 9.45 -15.46 -4.09
N THR A 137 9.32 -15.93 -2.86
CA THR A 137 8.39 -17.00 -2.46
C THR A 137 7.58 -16.56 -1.27
N ALA A 138 6.33 -16.99 -1.18
CA ALA A 138 5.56 -16.79 0.04
C ALA A 138 6.11 -17.71 1.16
N PRO A 139 6.41 -17.18 2.35
CA PRO A 139 6.92 -17.98 3.46
C PRO A 139 5.82 -18.77 4.15
N PHE A 140 4.59 -18.69 3.66
CA PHE A 140 3.40 -19.37 4.19
C PHE A 140 2.54 -19.91 3.06
N ARG A 141 1.66 -20.85 3.40
CA ARG A 141 0.73 -21.45 2.43
C ARG A 141 -0.27 -20.42 1.93
N LEU A 142 -0.37 -20.26 0.61
CA LEU A 142 -1.42 -19.50 -0.03
C LEU A 142 -2.72 -20.32 -0.06
N SER A 143 -3.82 -19.70 0.32
CA SER A 143 -5.12 -20.38 0.37
C SER A 143 -6.27 -19.42 0.04
N VAL A 144 -7.16 -19.87 -0.82
CA VAL A 144 -8.38 -19.13 -1.18
C VAL A 144 -9.20 -18.79 0.06
N GLY A 145 -9.70 -17.59 0.16
CA GLY A 145 -10.51 -17.10 1.27
C GLY A 145 -9.72 -16.64 2.50
N HIS A 146 -8.42 -16.98 2.61
CA HIS A 146 -7.59 -16.59 3.74
C HIS A 146 -6.34 -15.80 3.34
N THR A 147 -5.92 -15.86 2.07
CA THR A 147 -4.74 -15.14 1.59
C THR A 147 -5.12 -14.23 0.43
N PHE A 148 -4.68 -12.99 0.48
CA PHE A 148 -4.80 -12.00 -0.59
C PHE A 148 -3.52 -11.18 -0.65
N ALA A 149 -3.36 -10.41 -1.72
CA ALA A 149 -2.28 -9.45 -1.84
C ALA A 149 -2.80 -8.04 -2.11
N MET A 150 -2.15 -7.06 -1.49
CA MET A 150 -2.27 -5.66 -1.87
C MET A 150 -1.09 -5.30 -2.76
N VAL A 151 -1.37 -4.64 -3.87
CA VAL A 151 -0.35 -4.25 -4.86
C VAL A 151 -0.40 -2.74 -5.05
N HIS A 152 0.69 -2.08 -4.72
CA HIS A 152 0.86 -0.65 -4.93
C HIS A 152 1.99 -0.42 -5.91
N VAL A 153 1.72 0.35 -6.95
CA VAL A 153 2.67 0.63 -8.03
C VAL A 153 3.01 2.11 -8.02
N ASP A 154 4.26 2.45 -8.26
CA ASP A 154 4.66 3.85 -8.49
C ASP A 154 3.86 4.42 -9.66
N GLY A 155 3.01 5.41 -9.39
CA GLY A 155 2.07 5.94 -10.38
C GLY A 155 2.74 6.76 -11.48
N VAL A 156 3.98 7.20 -11.29
CA VAL A 156 4.76 7.91 -12.33
C VAL A 156 5.49 6.92 -13.24
N SER A 157 5.57 5.64 -12.85
CA SER A 157 6.26 4.61 -13.64
C SER A 157 5.56 4.25 -14.94
N GLY A 158 4.23 4.39 -15.01
CA GLY A 158 3.42 3.92 -16.14
C GLY A 158 3.42 2.38 -16.30
N CYS A 159 3.78 1.64 -15.25
CA CYS A 159 3.98 0.19 -15.32
C CYS A 159 2.81 -0.63 -14.74
N GLU A 160 1.70 -0.04 -14.34
CA GLU A 160 0.59 -0.70 -13.65
C GLU A 160 0.06 -1.92 -14.42
N THR A 161 -0.21 -1.73 -15.71
CA THR A 161 -0.73 -2.81 -16.57
C THR A 161 0.29 -3.94 -16.75
N PHE A 162 1.57 -3.59 -16.85
CA PHE A 162 2.64 -4.58 -17.00
C PHE A 162 2.84 -5.39 -15.71
N VAL A 163 2.73 -4.75 -14.55
CA VAL A 163 2.77 -5.44 -13.24
C VAL A 163 1.61 -6.41 -13.11
N GLN A 164 0.39 -5.99 -13.46
CA GLN A 164 -0.78 -6.87 -13.43
C GLN A 164 -0.61 -8.07 -14.36
N GLN A 165 -0.15 -7.85 -15.58
CA GLN A 165 0.10 -8.89 -16.55
C GLN A 165 1.19 -9.87 -16.07
N ALA A 166 2.28 -9.37 -15.54
CA ALA A 166 3.36 -10.19 -15.00
C ALA A 166 2.91 -11.05 -13.81
N LEU A 167 2.14 -10.50 -12.88
CA LEU A 167 1.56 -11.24 -11.75
C LEU A 167 0.63 -12.36 -12.22
N PHE A 168 -0.19 -12.10 -13.23
CA PHE A 168 -1.09 -13.09 -13.79
C PHE A 168 -0.33 -14.20 -14.52
N GLN A 169 0.63 -13.84 -15.38
CA GLN A 169 1.38 -14.80 -16.20
C GLN A 169 2.31 -15.69 -15.39
N CYS A 170 2.97 -15.16 -14.35
CA CYS A 170 3.89 -15.97 -13.54
C CYS A 170 3.16 -17.06 -12.74
N GLY A 171 1.87 -16.89 -12.43
CA GLY A 171 1.05 -17.87 -11.71
C GLY A 171 1.56 -18.25 -10.31
N LYS A 172 2.59 -17.53 -9.81
CA LYS A 172 3.28 -17.88 -8.56
C LYS A 172 2.46 -17.63 -7.31
N PHE A 173 1.56 -16.63 -7.40
CA PHE A 173 0.67 -16.25 -6.30
C PHE A 173 -0.79 -16.40 -6.76
N PRO A 174 -1.38 -17.62 -6.71
CA PRO A 174 -2.76 -17.87 -7.15
C PRO A 174 -3.78 -17.37 -6.11
N ILE A 175 -3.76 -16.07 -5.83
CA ILE A 175 -4.58 -15.36 -4.85
C ILE A 175 -5.11 -14.06 -5.46
N PRO A 176 -6.18 -13.48 -4.93
CA PRO A 176 -6.65 -12.17 -5.37
C PRO A 176 -5.64 -11.06 -5.10
N PHE A 177 -5.53 -10.15 -6.06
CA PHE A 177 -4.79 -8.91 -5.95
C PHE A 177 -5.75 -7.72 -5.90
N LEU A 178 -5.50 -6.79 -5.01
CA LEU A 178 -6.19 -5.51 -4.93
C LEU A 178 -5.17 -4.40 -4.67
N GLY A 179 -5.46 -3.20 -5.11
CA GLY A 179 -4.55 -2.08 -4.93
C GLY A 179 -4.70 -1.03 -6.00
N GLY A 180 -3.65 -0.27 -6.22
CA GLY A 180 -3.63 0.84 -7.16
C GLY A 180 -2.28 1.50 -7.24
N SER A 181 -2.22 2.59 -7.99
CA SER A 181 -1.02 3.39 -8.14
C SER A 181 -0.87 4.40 -7.02
N ALA A 182 0.36 4.57 -6.55
CA ALA A 182 0.70 5.69 -5.67
C ALA A 182 0.49 7.01 -6.42
N GLY A 183 -0.20 7.96 -5.80
CA GLY A 183 -0.45 9.29 -6.35
C GLY A 183 0.63 10.28 -5.91
N GLY A 184 0.93 11.23 -6.76
CA GLY A 184 1.85 12.32 -6.49
C GLY A 184 1.18 13.69 -6.56
N LYS A 185 1.98 14.73 -6.52
CA LYS A 185 1.55 16.06 -6.90
C LYS A 185 1.17 16.07 -8.38
N MET A 186 0.37 17.05 -8.79
CA MET A 186 -0.03 17.23 -10.20
C MET A 186 1.15 17.57 -11.13
N ASP A 187 2.36 17.65 -10.59
CA ASP A 187 3.61 17.80 -11.35
C ASP A 187 4.11 16.49 -11.97
N PHE A 188 3.52 15.35 -11.59
CA PHE A 188 3.92 14.00 -12.05
C PHE A 188 5.40 13.68 -11.84
N ALA A 189 6.05 14.32 -10.87
CA ALA A 189 7.49 14.19 -10.66
C ALA A 189 7.84 13.00 -9.78
N HIS A 190 7.14 12.84 -8.66
CA HIS A 190 7.48 11.84 -7.65
C HIS A 190 6.24 11.22 -7.01
N THR A 191 6.29 9.89 -6.83
CA THR A 191 5.41 9.12 -5.95
C THR A 191 6.25 8.19 -5.11
N TYR A 192 5.83 7.93 -3.87
CA TYR A 192 6.60 7.15 -2.93
C TYR A 192 5.77 6.02 -2.33
N ILE A 193 6.42 4.87 -2.14
CA ILE A 193 5.90 3.75 -1.37
C ILE A 193 6.96 3.38 -0.33
N TYR A 194 6.59 3.40 0.95
CA TYR A 194 7.43 2.90 2.03
C TYR A 194 7.10 1.44 2.30
N ASP A 195 8.09 0.56 2.19
CA ASP A 195 7.92 -0.90 2.19
C ASP A 195 8.26 -1.57 3.52
N ASN A 196 8.13 -0.88 4.63
CA ASN A 196 8.56 -1.27 5.98
C ASN A 196 10.05 -1.05 6.29
N SER A 197 10.91 -0.88 5.29
CA SER A 197 12.34 -0.67 5.48
C SER A 197 12.88 0.59 4.82
N GLN A 198 12.35 0.94 3.65
CA GLN A 198 12.84 2.06 2.86
C GLN A 198 11.72 2.71 2.04
N CYS A 199 11.93 3.96 1.67
CA CYS A 199 11.08 4.72 0.79
C CYS A 199 11.52 4.50 -0.65
N LEU A 200 10.59 4.03 -1.50
CA LEU A 200 10.86 3.58 -2.86
C LEU A 200 10.15 4.45 -3.89
N GLU A 201 10.86 4.72 -4.99
CA GLU A 201 10.33 5.15 -6.28
C GLU A 201 10.60 4.04 -7.31
N ASN A 202 9.94 4.06 -8.44
CA ASN A 202 10.15 3.10 -9.53
C ASN A 202 9.99 1.63 -9.11
N HIS A 203 9.10 1.37 -8.17
CA HIS A 203 8.83 0.04 -7.65
C HIS A 203 7.33 -0.28 -7.63
N ALA A 204 7.04 -1.56 -7.66
CA ALA A 204 5.78 -2.11 -7.19
C ALA A 204 6.02 -2.81 -5.85
N VAL A 205 5.13 -2.58 -4.89
CA VAL A 205 5.19 -3.25 -3.59
C VAL A 205 3.97 -4.16 -3.45
N ILE A 206 4.24 -5.45 -3.28
CA ILE A 206 3.25 -6.51 -3.12
C ILE A 206 3.25 -6.91 -1.65
N THR A 207 2.13 -6.72 -0.98
CA THR A 207 1.93 -7.11 0.41
C THR A 207 1.02 -8.32 0.47
N LEU A 208 1.62 -9.50 0.67
CA LEU A 208 0.87 -10.74 0.89
C LEU A 208 0.33 -10.74 2.32
N VAL A 209 -0.96 -10.95 2.48
CA VAL A 209 -1.62 -11.02 3.79
C VAL A 209 -2.32 -12.35 3.94
N ARG A 210 -1.96 -13.09 5.00
CA ARG A 210 -2.65 -14.30 5.42
C ARG A 210 -3.48 -14.04 6.66
N LEU A 211 -4.77 -14.34 6.58
CA LEU A 211 -5.69 -14.25 7.71
C LEU A 211 -5.67 -15.53 8.53
N LYS A 212 -5.90 -15.41 9.83
CA LYS A 212 -6.17 -16.54 10.72
C LYS A 212 -7.46 -17.28 10.29
N LYS A 213 -7.57 -18.56 10.60
CA LYS A 213 -8.68 -19.43 10.16
C LYS A 213 -10.08 -18.93 10.52
N ALA A 214 -10.19 -18.13 11.59
CA ALA A 214 -11.45 -17.54 12.02
C ALA A 214 -11.93 -16.40 11.12
N TYR A 215 -11.09 -15.88 10.24
CA TYR A 215 -11.36 -14.73 9.38
C TYR A 215 -11.29 -15.11 7.91
N ARG A 216 -12.15 -14.49 7.13
CA ARG A 216 -12.16 -14.59 5.67
C ARG A 216 -12.31 -13.21 5.07
N TYR A 217 -11.80 -13.01 3.88
CA TYR A 217 -12.09 -11.81 3.09
C TYR A 217 -13.24 -12.07 2.13
N GLY A 218 -13.94 -11.00 1.79
CA GLY A 218 -14.86 -10.93 0.65
C GLY A 218 -14.44 -9.76 -0.23
N ILE A 219 -14.58 -9.91 -1.54
CA ILE A 219 -14.31 -8.83 -2.51
C ILE A 219 -15.64 -8.36 -3.06
N MET A 220 -15.92 -7.08 -2.94
CA MET A 220 -17.07 -6.44 -3.52
C MET A 220 -16.60 -5.35 -4.49
N LYS A 221 -17.09 -5.41 -5.71
CA LYS A 221 -16.89 -4.36 -6.72
C LYS A 221 -18.19 -3.60 -6.89
N SER A 222 -18.19 -2.31 -6.57
CA SER A 222 -19.30 -1.43 -6.90
C SER A 222 -19.09 -0.79 -8.28
N GLN A 223 -20.17 -0.64 -9.04
CA GLN A 223 -20.17 0.12 -10.28
C GLN A 223 -21.22 1.22 -10.14
N ALA A 224 -20.95 2.39 -10.75
CA ALA A 224 -21.96 3.41 -10.87
C ALA A 224 -23.14 2.83 -11.69
N ALA A 225 -24.36 3.07 -11.23
CA ALA A 225 -25.53 2.73 -12.02
C ALA A 225 -25.48 3.50 -13.35
N GLU A 226 -25.71 2.81 -14.46
CA GLU A 226 -25.98 3.49 -15.71
C GLU A 226 -27.24 4.35 -15.54
N ARG A 227 -27.11 5.65 -15.89
CA ARG A 227 -28.23 6.61 -15.85
C ARG A 227 -29.02 6.49 -17.13
#